data_c2f105e5a76f23682179c1bfa5ebb3b5
#
_entry.id   c2f105e5a76f23682179c1bfa5ebb3b5
#
_cell.length_a   1.000
_cell.length_b   1.000
_cell.length_c   1.000
_cell.angle_alpha   90.00
_cell.angle_beta   90.00
_cell.angle_gamma   90.00
#
_symmetry.space_group_name_H-M   'P 1'
#
loop_
_entity.id
_entity.type
_entity.pdbx_description
1 polymer ?
#
loop_
_entity_poly.entity_id
_entity_poly.type
_entity_poly.pdbx_seq_one_letter_code
_entity_poly.pdbx_strand_id
1 'polypeptide(L)'
;MGDSAGNASRMSARDTLLAVAVAAVWGVSFVPIKWGVMELSPLMLSAFRFFFAAVPAVFFIRPPRAPWRVVVAYGLAIGVAQFGLLFIAINLGMPVGLSSLVMQLHAFFTIFLAWLVMGERPTRAQLTGAAIALAGVAMIGSQRLGGAALVPFALTILAAFFWGVGNVIGKMAGRVDMMSFMVWSSLAAPLPLIGLSVLVEGQAGLDALLHPSLFGLACAFFLAYAATLFGFAVWARLLARYPAALAAPFALLVPVFGMSSAAVIFGERVSPLEWVGAGLILVGLAWNVMGGRLL
;
A
#
# COMPACT_ATOMS: atom_id res chain seq x y z
N MET A 1 -4.84 24.55 -37.31
CA MET A 1 -5.41 23.58 -36.36
C MET A 1 -4.65 22.28 -36.54
N GLY A 2 -3.51 22.14 -35.90
CA GLY A 2 -2.67 20.93 -35.95
C GLY A 2 -1.53 21.17 -35.01
N ASP A 3 -1.64 20.69 -33.74
CA ASP A 3 -0.50 20.42 -32.83
C ASP A 3 -0.92 19.92 -31.44
N SER A 4 -2.11 19.35 -31.30
CA SER A 4 -2.55 18.80 -29.99
C SER A 4 -2.48 17.28 -29.88
N ALA A 5 -2.13 16.55 -30.94
CA ALA A 5 -2.10 15.07 -30.95
C ALA A 5 -0.71 14.48 -30.66
N GLY A 6 0.37 15.26 -30.66
CA GLY A 6 1.75 14.76 -30.52
C GLY A 6 2.26 14.60 -29.09
N ASN A 7 1.56 15.07 -28.06
CA ASN A 7 2.11 15.19 -26.70
C ASN A 7 1.61 14.14 -25.69
N ALA A 8 0.81 13.17 -26.10
CA ALA A 8 0.27 12.13 -25.23
C ALA A 8 1.22 10.91 -25.01
N SER A 9 2.38 10.89 -25.66
CA SER A 9 3.28 9.72 -25.61
C SER A 9 4.33 9.77 -24.50
N ARG A 10 4.52 10.88 -23.80
CA ARG A 10 5.52 11.06 -22.73
C ARG A 10 4.99 11.93 -21.60
N MET A 11 5.35 11.60 -20.37
CA MET A 11 5.11 12.45 -19.21
C MET A 11 6.05 13.66 -19.25
N SER A 12 5.56 14.82 -18.78
CA SER A 12 6.43 15.99 -18.59
C SER A 12 7.51 15.68 -17.54
N ALA A 13 8.68 16.34 -17.61
CA ALA A 13 9.73 16.16 -16.61
C ALA A 13 9.25 16.43 -15.19
N ARG A 14 8.39 17.44 -14.98
CA ARG A 14 7.77 17.75 -13.70
C ARG A 14 6.87 16.61 -13.20
N ASP A 15 6.02 16.06 -14.05
CA ASP A 15 5.09 15.00 -13.67
C ASP A 15 5.83 13.66 -13.47
N THR A 16 6.92 13.42 -14.21
CA THR A 16 7.85 12.30 -13.97
C THR A 16 8.51 12.42 -12.59
N LEU A 17 9.03 13.61 -12.24
CA LEU A 17 9.61 13.85 -10.92
C LEU A 17 8.57 13.67 -9.80
N LEU A 18 7.33 14.11 -9.99
CA LEU A 18 6.24 13.88 -9.05
C LEU A 18 5.91 12.39 -8.88
N ALA A 19 5.91 11.60 -9.96
CA ALA A 19 5.70 10.16 -9.89
C ALA A 19 6.81 9.45 -9.10
N VAL A 20 8.08 9.83 -9.34
CA VAL A 20 9.23 9.32 -8.57
C VAL A 20 9.14 9.75 -7.09
N ALA A 21 8.78 11.01 -6.82
CA ALA A 21 8.63 11.52 -5.45
C ALA A 21 7.53 10.76 -4.68
N VAL A 22 6.39 10.47 -5.30
CA VAL A 22 5.34 9.65 -4.67
C VAL A 22 5.84 8.24 -4.39
N ALA A 23 6.52 7.60 -5.34
CA ALA A 23 7.09 6.27 -5.15
C ALA A 23 8.13 6.27 -4.01
N ALA A 24 8.96 7.31 -3.91
CA ALA A 24 9.92 7.50 -2.83
C ALA A 24 9.22 7.69 -1.48
N VAL A 25 8.21 8.55 -1.40
CA VAL A 25 7.43 8.75 -0.16
C VAL A 25 6.77 7.43 0.28
N TRP A 26 6.16 6.68 -0.63
CA TRP A 26 5.53 5.41 -0.29
C TRP A 26 6.55 4.35 0.14
N GLY A 27 7.70 4.25 -0.55
CA GLY A 27 8.78 3.32 -0.18
C GLY A 27 9.40 3.67 1.16
N VAL A 28 9.79 4.94 1.37
CA VAL A 28 10.37 5.41 2.62
C VAL A 28 9.38 5.36 3.78
N SER A 29 8.06 5.39 3.51
CA SER A 29 7.03 5.36 4.57
C SER A 29 7.06 4.10 5.43
N PHE A 30 7.68 3.02 4.97
CA PHE A 30 7.91 1.84 5.79
C PHE A 30 8.85 2.09 6.98
N VAL A 31 9.72 3.11 6.90
CA VAL A 31 10.59 3.53 8.01
C VAL A 31 9.78 4.12 9.18
N PRO A 32 8.95 5.16 8.99
CA PRO A 32 8.10 5.64 10.08
C PRO A 32 7.04 4.63 10.53
N ILE A 33 6.65 3.64 9.71
CA ILE A 33 5.85 2.51 10.20
C ILE A 33 6.64 1.73 11.25
N LYS A 34 7.89 1.35 10.96
CA LYS A 34 8.74 0.59 11.90
C LYS A 34 9.00 1.38 13.19
N TRP A 35 9.38 2.65 13.06
CA TRP A 35 9.57 3.50 14.23
C TRP A 35 8.28 3.67 15.04
N GLY A 36 7.16 3.89 14.36
CA GLY A 36 5.87 4.08 15.00
C GLY A 36 5.38 2.86 15.78
N VAL A 37 5.58 1.64 15.27
CA VAL A 37 5.21 0.40 15.99
C VAL A 37 6.16 0.05 17.13
N MET A 38 7.32 0.70 17.24
CA MET A 38 8.20 0.62 18.41
C MET A 38 7.75 1.56 19.54
N GLU A 39 6.96 2.57 19.22
CA GLU A 39 6.50 3.62 20.13
C GLU A 39 5.03 3.46 20.55
N LEU A 40 4.22 2.96 19.65
CA LEU A 40 2.78 2.76 19.83
C LEU A 40 2.41 1.34 19.45
N SER A 41 1.35 0.82 20.03
CA SER A 41 0.82 -0.46 19.57
C SER A 41 0.41 -0.38 18.09
N PRO A 42 0.64 -1.44 17.30
CA PRO A 42 0.43 -1.45 15.85
C PRO A 42 -0.94 -0.96 15.39
N LEU A 43 -2.00 -1.45 16.02
CA LEU A 43 -3.36 -1.07 15.65
C LEU A 43 -3.67 0.38 16.04
N MET A 44 -3.12 0.86 17.17
CA MET A 44 -3.30 2.25 17.59
C MET A 44 -2.54 3.21 16.66
N LEU A 45 -1.32 2.87 16.24
CA LEU A 45 -0.61 3.65 15.23
C LEU A 45 -1.42 3.77 13.93
N SER A 46 -2.04 2.67 13.48
CA SER A 46 -2.92 2.69 12.32
C SER A 46 -4.17 3.55 12.56
N ALA A 47 -4.76 3.49 13.75
CA ALA A 47 -5.90 4.33 14.12
C ALA A 47 -5.56 5.83 14.04
N PHE A 48 -4.45 6.26 14.63
CA PHE A 48 -4.00 7.66 14.56
C PHE A 48 -3.68 8.09 13.13
N ARG A 49 -3.04 7.23 12.33
CA ARG A 49 -2.78 7.52 10.92
C ARG A 49 -4.07 7.85 10.17
N PHE A 50 -5.10 7.01 10.28
CA PHE A 50 -6.36 7.22 9.57
C PHE A 50 -7.19 8.35 10.17
N PHE A 51 -7.11 8.56 11.48
CA PHE A 51 -7.70 9.73 12.13
C PHE A 51 -7.11 11.02 11.56
N PHE A 52 -5.79 11.16 11.51
CA PHE A 52 -5.13 12.35 10.94
C PHE A 52 -5.35 12.50 9.44
N ALA A 53 -5.52 11.41 8.69
CA ALA A 53 -5.84 11.48 7.27
C ALA A 53 -7.28 11.97 7.03
N ALA A 54 -8.21 11.67 7.95
CA ALA A 54 -9.59 12.10 7.86
C ALA A 54 -9.80 13.51 8.45
N VAL A 55 -9.25 13.76 9.65
CA VAL A 55 -9.44 15.01 10.41
C VAL A 55 -8.15 15.86 10.30
N PRO A 56 -8.20 17.13 9.91
CA PRO A 56 -9.41 17.96 9.71
C PRO A 56 -9.99 17.94 8.27
N ALA A 57 -9.45 17.14 7.35
CA ALA A 57 -9.75 17.19 5.91
C ALA A 57 -11.27 17.06 5.59
N VAL A 58 -12.01 16.26 6.36
CA VAL A 58 -13.48 16.07 6.18
C VAL A 58 -14.29 17.36 6.31
N PHE A 59 -13.79 18.36 7.05
CA PHE A 59 -14.51 19.64 7.21
C PHE A 59 -14.37 20.54 6.00
N PHE A 60 -13.38 20.28 5.13
CA PHE A 60 -13.08 21.08 3.95
C PHE A 60 -13.40 20.35 2.64
N ILE A 61 -13.46 19.01 2.67
CA ILE A 61 -13.64 18.18 1.49
C ILE A 61 -15.05 17.59 1.49
N ARG A 62 -15.81 17.87 0.41
CA ARG A 62 -17.16 17.34 0.25
C ARG A 62 -17.18 15.81 0.19
N PRO A 63 -18.24 15.13 0.68
CA PRO A 63 -18.35 13.69 0.59
C PRO A 63 -18.34 13.20 -0.88
N PRO A 64 -17.78 12.02 -1.14
CA PRO A 64 -17.72 11.46 -2.49
C PRO A 64 -19.11 11.07 -2.99
N ARG A 65 -19.31 11.17 -4.29
CA ARG A 65 -20.52 10.68 -4.96
C ARG A 65 -20.45 9.17 -5.17
N ALA A 66 -20.37 8.42 -4.07
CA ALA A 66 -20.33 6.96 -4.05
C ALA A 66 -21.31 6.42 -3.00
N PRO A 67 -21.81 5.19 -3.14
CA PRO A 67 -22.63 4.56 -2.09
C PRO A 67 -21.81 4.44 -0.79
N TRP A 68 -22.38 4.87 0.34
CA TRP A 68 -21.70 4.85 1.64
C TRP A 68 -21.18 3.46 2.03
N ARG A 69 -21.90 2.40 1.63
CA ARG A 69 -21.44 1.02 1.80
C ARG A 69 -20.07 0.77 1.17
N VAL A 70 -19.82 1.34 -0.02
CA VAL A 70 -18.55 1.20 -0.73
C VAL A 70 -17.47 2.02 -0.04
N VAL A 71 -17.78 3.25 0.40
CA VAL A 71 -16.85 4.12 1.15
C VAL A 71 -16.40 3.45 2.45
N VAL A 72 -17.35 2.94 3.25
CA VAL A 72 -17.05 2.26 4.51
C VAL A 72 -16.30 0.95 4.28
N ALA A 73 -16.76 0.11 3.33
CA ALA A 73 -16.11 -1.16 3.02
C ALA A 73 -14.65 -0.97 2.56
N TYR A 74 -14.38 0.06 1.75
CA TYR A 74 -13.01 0.43 1.35
C TYR A 74 -12.17 0.82 2.57
N GLY A 75 -12.69 1.70 3.44
CA GLY A 75 -11.99 2.13 4.64
C GLY A 75 -11.68 0.98 5.60
N LEU A 76 -12.61 0.03 5.75
CA LEU A 76 -12.39 -1.18 6.56
C LEU A 76 -11.36 -2.12 5.91
N ALA A 77 -11.46 -2.36 4.60
CA ALA A 77 -10.52 -3.24 3.89
C ALA A 77 -9.09 -2.70 3.91
N ILE A 78 -8.92 -1.40 3.62
CA ILE A 78 -7.61 -0.76 3.57
C ILE A 78 -7.15 -0.37 4.99
N GLY A 79 -7.96 0.37 5.74
CA GLY A 79 -7.56 0.95 7.01
C GLY A 79 -7.42 -0.10 8.12
N VAL A 80 -8.40 -0.97 8.27
CA VAL A 80 -8.40 -1.95 9.36
C VAL A 80 -7.64 -3.21 8.95
N ALA A 81 -8.05 -3.86 7.86
CA ALA A 81 -7.47 -5.16 7.52
C ALA A 81 -6.07 -5.01 6.95
N GLN A 82 -5.88 -4.24 5.87
CA GLN A 82 -4.58 -4.17 5.20
C GLN A 82 -3.51 -3.53 6.08
N PHE A 83 -3.74 -2.30 6.60
CA PHE A 83 -2.72 -1.63 7.40
C PHE A 83 -2.61 -2.19 8.82
N GLY A 84 -3.71 -2.65 9.43
CA GLY A 84 -3.64 -3.33 10.71
C GLY A 84 -2.76 -4.57 10.66
N LEU A 85 -2.99 -5.45 9.68
CA LEU A 85 -2.19 -6.66 9.47
C LEU A 85 -0.71 -6.35 9.14
N LEU A 86 -0.46 -5.34 8.28
CA LEU A 86 0.90 -4.94 7.92
C LEU A 86 1.66 -4.42 9.15
N PHE A 87 1.04 -3.58 9.98
CA PHE A 87 1.70 -3.00 11.14
C PHE A 87 1.97 -4.05 12.22
N ILE A 88 1.02 -4.97 12.43
CA ILE A 88 1.23 -6.16 13.28
C ILE A 88 2.40 -7.00 12.73
N ALA A 89 2.45 -7.26 11.43
CA ALA A 89 3.54 -8.05 10.83
C ALA A 89 4.91 -7.40 11.07
N ILE A 90 5.03 -6.08 10.88
CA ILE A 90 6.28 -5.34 11.10
C ILE A 90 6.65 -5.36 12.59
N ASN A 91 5.68 -5.22 13.51
CA ASN A 91 5.90 -5.32 14.94
C ASN A 91 6.39 -6.72 15.36
N LEU A 92 5.86 -7.77 14.72
CA LEU A 92 6.28 -9.17 14.93
C LEU A 92 7.62 -9.51 14.25
N GLY A 93 8.33 -8.54 13.68
CA GLY A 93 9.67 -8.72 13.15
C GLY A 93 9.74 -8.95 11.63
N MET A 94 8.69 -8.65 10.87
CA MET A 94 8.80 -8.63 9.41
C MET A 94 9.79 -7.53 8.98
N PRO A 95 10.85 -7.86 8.21
CA PRO A 95 11.77 -6.84 7.70
C PRO A 95 11.04 -5.81 6.84
N VAL A 96 11.38 -4.54 7.08
CA VAL A 96 10.71 -3.39 6.47
C VAL A 96 10.86 -3.37 4.96
N GLY A 97 12.09 -3.60 4.48
CA GLY A 97 12.38 -3.67 3.05
C GLY A 97 11.62 -4.79 2.36
N LEU A 98 11.60 -5.97 3.00
CA LEU A 98 10.88 -7.13 2.48
C LEU A 98 9.35 -6.92 2.51
N SER A 99 8.84 -6.23 3.53
CA SER A 99 7.42 -5.84 3.59
C SER A 99 7.01 -5.01 2.38
N SER A 100 7.82 -4.01 1.99
CA SER A 100 7.55 -3.14 0.84
C SER A 100 7.47 -3.91 -0.47
N LEU A 101 8.26 -4.98 -0.61
CA LEU A 101 8.28 -5.86 -1.77
C LEU A 101 7.08 -6.80 -1.80
N VAL A 102 6.82 -7.52 -0.68
CA VAL A 102 5.72 -8.50 -0.57
C VAL A 102 4.36 -7.82 -0.72
N MET A 103 4.22 -6.59 -0.24
CA MET A 103 3.00 -5.81 -0.43
C MET A 103 2.65 -5.58 -1.91
N GLN A 104 3.61 -5.62 -2.83
CA GLN A 104 3.34 -5.49 -4.28
C GLN A 104 2.49 -6.64 -4.85
N LEU A 105 2.35 -7.74 -4.12
CA LEU A 105 1.43 -8.83 -4.48
C LEU A 105 -0.02 -8.37 -4.59
N HIS A 106 -0.36 -7.22 -3.99
CA HIS A 106 -1.70 -6.63 -4.11
C HIS A 106 -2.15 -6.49 -5.58
N ALA A 107 -1.21 -6.26 -6.51
CA ALA A 107 -1.53 -6.14 -7.94
C ALA A 107 -2.11 -7.44 -8.51
N PHE A 108 -1.52 -8.58 -8.15
CA PHE A 108 -2.00 -9.90 -8.60
C PHE A 108 -3.28 -10.31 -7.88
N PHE A 109 -3.40 -10.02 -6.58
CA PHE A 109 -4.66 -10.22 -5.85
C PHE A 109 -5.79 -9.36 -6.42
N THR A 110 -5.49 -8.12 -6.85
CA THR A 110 -6.49 -7.27 -7.51
C THR A 110 -6.99 -7.91 -8.81
N ILE A 111 -6.09 -8.45 -9.65
CA ILE A 111 -6.45 -9.12 -10.90
C ILE A 111 -7.30 -10.36 -10.62
N PHE A 112 -6.88 -11.20 -9.69
CA PHE A 112 -7.60 -12.40 -9.29
C PHE A 112 -9.01 -12.10 -8.78
N LEU A 113 -9.12 -11.12 -7.87
CA LEU A 113 -10.41 -10.71 -7.29
C LEU A 113 -11.31 -10.01 -8.32
N ALA A 114 -10.75 -9.21 -9.23
CA ALA A 114 -11.52 -8.59 -10.31
C ALA A 114 -12.06 -9.64 -11.28
N TRP A 115 -11.29 -10.70 -11.54
CA TRP A 115 -11.79 -11.84 -12.30
C TRP A 115 -12.95 -12.55 -11.58
N LEU A 116 -12.78 -12.85 -10.30
CA LEU A 116 -13.78 -13.58 -9.52
C LEU A 116 -15.08 -12.79 -9.30
N VAL A 117 -14.99 -11.47 -9.01
CA VAL A 117 -16.12 -10.63 -8.60
C VAL A 117 -16.74 -9.88 -9.77
N MET A 118 -15.93 -9.43 -10.72
CA MET A 118 -16.34 -8.56 -11.83
C MET A 118 -16.35 -9.31 -13.18
N GLY A 119 -15.87 -10.56 -13.25
CA GLY A 119 -15.78 -11.34 -14.49
C GLY A 119 -14.66 -10.83 -15.43
N GLU A 120 -13.76 -9.97 -15.00
CA GLU A 120 -12.63 -9.46 -15.79
C GLU A 120 -11.61 -10.58 -16.03
N ARG A 121 -11.55 -11.12 -17.23
CA ARG A 121 -10.63 -12.22 -17.54
C ARG A 121 -9.17 -11.73 -17.58
N PRO A 122 -8.26 -12.36 -16.80
CA PRO A 122 -6.86 -11.99 -16.84
C PRO A 122 -6.22 -12.31 -18.19
N THR A 123 -5.34 -11.44 -18.66
CA THR A 123 -4.55 -11.66 -19.87
C THR A 123 -3.46 -12.70 -19.63
N ARG A 124 -2.91 -13.28 -20.72
CA ARG A 124 -1.77 -14.21 -20.63
C ARG A 124 -0.57 -13.57 -19.94
N ALA A 125 -0.27 -12.30 -20.24
CA ALA A 125 0.81 -11.55 -19.58
C ALA A 125 0.58 -11.41 -18.07
N GLN A 126 -0.66 -11.18 -17.64
CA GLN A 126 -1.00 -11.11 -16.21
C GLN A 126 -0.82 -12.45 -15.50
N LEU A 127 -1.23 -13.54 -16.13
CA LEU A 127 -1.07 -14.90 -15.58
C LEU A 127 0.41 -15.31 -15.48
N THR A 128 1.19 -15.08 -16.54
CA THR A 128 2.63 -15.39 -16.52
C THR A 128 3.38 -14.50 -15.52
N GLY A 129 3.07 -13.20 -15.45
CA GLY A 129 3.64 -12.29 -14.46
C GLY A 129 3.32 -12.73 -13.03
N ALA A 130 2.08 -13.18 -12.77
CA ALA A 130 1.68 -13.72 -11.48
C ALA A 130 2.44 -15.01 -11.12
N ALA A 131 2.61 -15.93 -12.07
CA ALA A 131 3.37 -17.17 -11.85
C ALA A 131 4.85 -16.87 -11.49
N ILE A 132 5.48 -15.94 -12.19
CA ILE A 132 6.87 -15.50 -11.91
C ILE A 132 6.95 -14.87 -10.51
N ALA A 133 6.02 -13.99 -10.16
CA ALA A 133 6.00 -13.35 -8.84
C ALA A 133 5.75 -14.35 -7.71
N LEU A 134 4.85 -15.33 -7.91
CA LEU A 134 4.59 -16.39 -6.94
C LEU A 134 5.81 -17.28 -6.71
N ALA A 135 6.59 -17.59 -7.76
CA ALA A 135 7.87 -18.28 -7.60
C ALA A 135 8.85 -17.48 -6.71
N GLY A 136 8.92 -16.16 -6.91
CA GLY A 136 9.71 -15.27 -6.05
C GLY A 136 9.25 -15.28 -4.59
N VAL A 137 7.94 -15.22 -4.36
CA VAL A 137 7.35 -15.31 -3.01
C VAL A 137 7.63 -16.66 -2.35
N ALA A 138 7.48 -17.75 -3.09
CA ALA A 138 7.78 -19.10 -2.59
C ALA A 138 9.26 -19.23 -2.21
N MET A 139 10.16 -18.66 -3.00
CA MET A 139 11.60 -18.63 -2.71
C MET A 139 11.92 -17.86 -1.42
N ILE A 140 11.34 -16.67 -1.23
CA ILE A 140 11.48 -15.89 0.00
C ILE A 140 10.85 -16.66 1.18
N GLY A 141 9.64 -17.19 0.98
CA GLY A 141 8.90 -17.93 1.99
C GLY A 141 9.62 -19.19 2.47
N SER A 142 10.36 -19.88 1.58
CA SER A 142 11.10 -21.10 1.95
C SER A 142 12.14 -20.86 3.04
N GLN A 143 12.69 -19.66 3.16
CA GLN A 143 13.62 -19.27 4.23
C GLN A 143 12.91 -18.95 5.56
N ARG A 144 11.58 -18.83 5.54
CA ARG A 144 10.75 -18.50 6.69
C ARG A 144 10.04 -19.73 7.27
N LEU A 145 10.11 -20.87 6.57
CA LEU A 145 9.52 -22.12 7.03
C LEU A 145 10.26 -22.65 8.26
N GLY A 146 9.50 -22.96 9.31
CA GLY A 146 10.04 -23.56 10.54
C GLY A 146 10.45 -22.60 11.65
N GLY A 147 10.11 -21.31 11.54
CA GLY A 147 10.45 -20.31 12.57
C GLY A 147 9.37 -19.28 12.84
N ALA A 148 9.62 -18.43 13.85
CA ALA A 148 8.77 -17.27 14.20
C ALA A 148 8.57 -16.28 13.03
N ALA A 149 9.40 -16.35 12.00
CA ALA A 149 9.33 -15.48 10.82
C ALA A 149 8.18 -15.83 9.85
N LEU A 150 7.55 -17.00 9.96
CA LEU A 150 6.46 -17.42 9.08
C LEU A 150 5.19 -16.59 9.32
N VAL A 151 4.84 -16.33 10.57
CA VAL A 151 3.62 -15.60 10.94
C VAL A 151 3.65 -14.16 10.38
N PRO A 152 4.67 -13.32 10.63
CA PRO A 152 4.71 -11.97 10.08
C PRO A 152 4.77 -11.96 8.54
N PHE A 153 5.40 -12.94 7.91
CA PHE A 153 5.41 -13.09 6.46
C PHE A 153 4.00 -13.39 5.91
N ALA A 154 3.28 -14.33 6.52
CA ALA A 154 1.91 -14.67 6.15
C ALA A 154 0.94 -13.49 6.35
N LEU A 155 1.09 -12.74 7.46
CA LEU A 155 0.30 -11.53 7.73
C LEU A 155 0.56 -10.45 6.66
N THR A 156 1.80 -10.31 6.17
CA THR A 156 2.12 -9.36 5.10
C THR A 156 1.47 -9.77 3.77
N ILE A 157 1.45 -11.06 3.45
CA ILE A 157 0.72 -11.56 2.26
C ILE A 157 -0.78 -11.31 2.40
N LEU A 158 -1.35 -11.56 3.58
CA LEU A 158 -2.76 -11.30 3.86
C LEU A 158 -3.08 -9.79 3.78
N ALA A 159 -2.17 -8.93 4.24
CA ALA A 159 -2.29 -7.49 4.06
C ALA A 159 -2.32 -7.09 2.57
N ALA A 160 -1.45 -7.68 1.75
CA ALA A 160 -1.47 -7.48 0.30
C ALA A 160 -2.78 -7.97 -0.34
N PHE A 161 -3.35 -9.08 0.13
CA PHE A 161 -4.66 -9.55 -0.30
C PHE A 161 -5.76 -8.53 0.00
N PHE A 162 -5.82 -8.00 1.23
CA PHE A 162 -6.81 -6.99 1.59
C PHE A 162 -6.62 -5.67 0.84
N TRP A 163 -5.41 -5.34 0.44
CA TRP A 163 -5.20 -4.23 -0.49
C TRP A 163 -5.84 -4.54 -1.86
N GLY A 164 -5.71 -5.76 -2.37
CA GLY A 164 -6.42 -6.22 -3.56
C GLY A 164 -7.93 -6.11 -3.42
N VAL A 165 -8.49 -6.51 -2.27
CA VAL A 165 -9.92 -6.34 -1.92
C VAL A 165 -10.31 -4.86 -1.98
N GLY A 166 -9.54 -3.98 -1.34
CA GLY A 166 -9.75 -2.54 -1.37
C GLY A 166 -9.75 -1.98 -2.80
N ASN A 167 -8.81 -2.41 -3.64
CA ASN A 167 -8.75 -1.98 -5.04
C ASN A 167 -10.02 -2.38 -5.83
N VAL A 168 -10.55 -3.58 -5.62
CA VAL A 168 -11.80 -4.03 -6.26
C VAL A 168 -12.99 -3.23 -5.73
N ILE A 169 -13.08 -3.00 -4.42
CA ILE A 169 -14.12 -2.14 -3.83
C ILE A 169 -14.01 -0.71 -4.39
N GLY A 170 -12.80 -0.17 -4.52
CA GLY A 170 -12.54 1.13 -5.13
C GLY A 170 -13.04 1.23 -6.58
N LYS A 171 -12.89 0.17 -7.38
CA LYS A 171 -13.48 0.09 -8.73
C LYS A 171 -15.01 0.17 -8.69
N MET A 172 -15.65 -0.41 -7.68
CA MET A 172 -17.12 -0.38 -7.52
C MET A 172 -17.64 1.03 -7.14
N ALA A 173 -16.79 1.92 -6.65
CA ALA A 173 -17.15 3.32 -6.40
C ALA A 173 -17.42 4.11 -7.71
N GLY A 174 -16.96 3.61 -8.85
CA GLY A 174 -17.09 4.26 -10.15
C GLY A 174 -16.18 5.48 -10.28
N ARG A 175 -16.64 6.49 -11.04
CA ARG A 175 -15.89 7.74 -11.24
C ARG A 175 -16.14 8.69 -10.06
N VAL A 176 -15.24 8.70 -9.11
CA VAL A 176 -15.27 9.56 -7.91
C VAL A 176 -14.03 10.42 -7.82
N ASP A 177 -14.15 11.56 -7.15
CA ASP A 177 -12.97 12.31 -6.73
C ASP A 177 -12.18 11.50 -5.72
N MET A 178 -10.95 11.14 -6.07
CA MET A 178 -10.11 10.24 -5.27
C MET A 178 -9.72 10.84 -3.93
N MET A 179 -9.51 12.16 -3.85
CA MET A 179 -9.19 12.82 -2.58
C MET A 179 -10.38 12.74 -1.63
N SER A 180 -11.57 13.07 -2.13
CA SER A 180 -12.82 12.94 -1.38
C SER A 180 -13.03 11.50 -0.90
N PHE A 181 -12.87 10.52 -1.80
CA PHE A 181 -13.04 9.10 -1.48
C PHE A 181 -12.05 8.64 -0.40
N MET A 182 -10.78 9.03 -0.50
CA MET A 182 -9.73 8.67 0.49
C MET A 182 -9.99 9.28 1.86
N VAL A 183 -10.33 10.58 1.91
CA VAL A 183 -10.57 11.27 3.19
C VAL A 183 -11.79 10.67 3.91
N TRP A 184 -12.89 10.50 3.20
CA TRP A 184 -14.13 10.00 3.80
C TRP A 184 -14.07 8.50 4.15
N SER A 185 -13.40 7.69 3.36
CA SER A 185 -13.19 6.28 3.70
C SER A 185 -12.24 6.11 4.90
N SER A 186 -11.29 7.03 5.09
CA SER A 186 -10.39 7.02 6.24
C SER A 186 -11.14 7.17 7.59
N LEU A 187 -12.34 7.75 7.62
CA LEU A 187 -13.16 7.82 8.84
C LEU A 187 -13.65 6.45 9.33
N ALA A 188 -13.75 5.47 8.44
CA ALA A 188 -14.28 4.15 8.82
C ALA A 188 -13.27 3.30 9.63
N ALA A 189 -11.98 3.64 9.62
CA ALA A 189 -10.94 2.82 10.22
C ALA A 189 -10.64 3.12 11.71
N PRO A 190 -10.63 4.38 12.21
CA PRO A 190 -10.13 4.69 13.54
C PRO A 190 -10.89 3.98 14.67
N LEU A 191 -12.22 4.03 14.70
CA LEU A 191 -13.01 3.42 15.77
C LEU A 191 -12.84 1.89 15.85
N PRO A 192 -12.98 1.13 14.74
CA PRO A 192 -12.68 -0.30 14.76
C PRO A 192 -11.25 -0.62 15.19
N LEU A 193 -10.26 0.16 14.73
CA LEU A 193 -8.85 -0.05 15.08
C LEU A 193 -8.58 0.21 16.57
N ILE A 194 -9.17 1.28 17.15
CA ILE A 194 -9.08 1.55 18.60
C ILE A 194 -9.70 0.38 19.38
N GLY A 195 -10.90 -0.05 18.97
CA GLY A 195 -11.55 -1.18 19.63
C GLY A 195 -10.74 -2.46 19.55
N LEU A 196 -10.21 -2.80 18.36
CA LEU A 196 -9.34 -3.95 18.17
C LEU A 196 -8.01 -3.82 18.92
N SER A 197 -7.41 -2.63 18.99
CA SER A 197 -6.19 -2.38 19.75
C SER A 197 -6.40 -2.69 21.23
N VAL A 198 -7.45 -2.16 21.82
CA VAL A 198 -7.76 -2.42 23.25
C VAL A 198 -8.08 -3.90 23.50
N LEU A 199 -8.79 -4.57 22.58
CA LEU A 199 -9.18 -5.98 22.73
C LEU A 199 -8.02 -6.96 22.49
N VAL A 200 -7.17 -6.71 21.50
CA VAL A 200 -6.14 -7.65 21.06
C VAL A 200 -4.78 -7.33 21.68
N GLU A 201 -4.43 -6.04 21.77
CA GLU A 201 -3.16 -5.56 22.31
C GLU A 201 -3.26 -5.25 23.81
N GLY A 202 -4.49 -5.24 24.37
CA GLY A 202 -4.74 -5.13 25.81
C GLY A 202 -4.23 -3.81 26.39
N GLN A 203 -3.43 -3.92 27.48
CA GLN A 203 -2.91 -2.75 28.18
C GLN A 203 -2.05 -1.85 27.27
N ALA A 204 -1.27 -2.44 26.36
CA ALA A 204 -0.44 -1.66 25.42
C ALA A 204 -1.29 -0.79 24.48
N GLY A 205 -2.45 -1.29 24.03
CA GLY A 205 -3.40 -0.52 23.23
C GLY A 205 -4.03 0.63 24.03
N LEU A 206 -4.39 0.37 25.29
CA LEU A 206 -4.97 1.38 26.17
C LEU A 206 -3.95 2.46 26.55
N ASP A 207 -2.72 2.08 26.86
CA ASP A 207 -1.64 3.03 27.17
C ASP A 207 -1.29 3.89 25.95
N ALA A 208 -1.23 3.29 24.75
CA ALA A 208 -1.02 4.04 23.52
C ALA A 208 -2.14 5.03 23.19
N LEU A 209 -3.38 4.75 23.61
CA LEU A 209 -4.51 5.66 23.46
C LEU A 209 -4.46 6.82 24.48
N LEU A 210 -4.20 6.52 25.76
CA LEU A 210 -4.25 7.49 26.86
C LEU A 210 -2.98 8.34 26.97
N HIS A 211 -1.84 7.74 26.66
CA HIS A 211 -0.49 8.34 26.77
C HIS A 211 0.34 8.14 25.49
N PRO A 212 -0.13 8.61 24.32
CA PRO A 212 0.58 8.37 23.08
C PRO A 212 1.94 9.04 23.08
N SER A 213 2.98 8.33 22.62
CA SER A 213 4.30 8.89 22.37
C SER A 213 4.23 9.99 21.32
N LEU A 214 4.85 11.12 21.58
CA LEU A 214 4.88 12.25 20.65
C LEU A 214 5.59 11.87 19.34
N PHE A 215 6.64 11.05 19.42
CA PHE A 215 7.33 10.55 18.22
C PHE A 215 6.46 9.56 17.44
N GLY A 216 5.72 8.68 18.11
CA GLY A 216 4.74 7.80 17.48
C GLY A 216 3.63 8.58 16.77
N LEU A 217 3.12 9.66 17.39
CA LEU A 217 2.15 10.56 16.75
C LEU A 217 2.75 11.27 15.54
N ALA A 218 4.03 11.70 15.60
CA ALA A 218 4.73 12.30 14.47
C ALA A 218 4.85 11.29 13.29
N CYS A 219 5.15 10.01 13.58
CA CYS A 219 5.13 8.95 12.58
C CYS A 219 3.74 8.79 11.95
N ALA A 220 2.68 8.72 12.77
CA ALA A 220 1.29 8.62 12.29
C ALA A 220 0.92 9.83 11.42
N PHE A 221 1.32 11.04 11.82
CA PHE A 221 1.09 12.27 11.06
C PHE A 221 1.80 12.24 9.71
N PHE A 222 3.07 11.85 9.65
CA PHE A 222 3.80 11.67 8.39
C PHE A 222 3.06 10.68 7.47
N LEU A 223 2.64 9.53 8.00
CA LEU A 223 1.92 8.51 7.26
C LEU A 223 0.57 9.02 6.73
N ALA A 224 -0.13 9.85 7.50
CA ALA A 224 -1.38 10.46 7.11
C ALA A 224 -1.19 11.50 6.00
N TYR A 225 -0.30 12.45 6.19
CA TYR A 225 -0.20 13.60 5.30
C TYR A 225 0.71 13.34 4.10
N ALA A 226 1.91 12.81 4.31
CA ALA A 226 2.85 12.57 3.22
C ALA A 226 2.46 11.31 2.41
N ALA A 227 2.28 10.17 3.09
CA ALA A 227 2.03 8.92 2.37
C ALA A 227 0.56 8.79 1.89
N THR A 228 -0.41 9.23 2.69
CA THR A 228 -1.83 9.09 2.31
C THR A 228 -2.30 10.32 1.51
N LEU A 229 -2.43 11.50 2.12
CA LEU A 229 -3.08 12.63 1.43
C LEU A 229 -2.26 13.12 0.23
N PHE A 230 -0.99 13.46 0.44
CA PHE A 230 -0.14 13.92 -0.66
C PHE A 230 0.09 12.82 -1.71
N GLY A 231 0.47 11.62 -1.30
CA GLY A 231 0.75 10.51 -2.21
C GLY A 231 -0.43 10.18 -3.12
N PHE A 232 -1.62 9.99 -2.55
CA PHE A 232 -2.81 9.68 -3.36
C PHE A 232 -3.33 10.87 -4.16
N ALA A 233 -3.23 12.12 -3.66
CA ALA A 233 -3.61 13.29 -4.43
C ALA A 233 -2.78 13.45 -5.70
N VAL A 234 -1.45 13.36 -5.56
CA VAL A 234 -0.54 13.45 -6.71
C VAL A 234 -0.73 12.27 -7.65
N TRP A 235 -0.84 11.05 -7.13
CA TRP A 235 -1.05 9.85 -7.94
C TRP A 235 -2.35 9.89 -8.72
N ALA A 236 -3.46 10.28 -8.09
CA ALA A 236 -4.76 10.45 -8.75
C ALA A 236 -4.70 11.51 -9.86
N ARG A 237 -4.01 12.64 -9.62
CA ARG A 237 -3.78 13.68 -10.65
C ARG A 237 -2.98 13.13 -11.84
N LEU A 238 -1.95 12.33 -11.60
CA LEU A 238 -1.15 11.72 -12.66
C LEU A 238 -2.00 10.76 -13.50
N LEU A 239 -2.80 9.89 -12.86
CA LEU A 239 -3.70 8.97 -13.55
C LEU A 239 -4.86 9.66 -14.29
N ALA A 240 -5.29 10.82 -13.82
CA ALA A 240 -6.29 11.64 -14.53
C ALA A 240 -5.71 12.30 -15.79
N ARG A 241 -4.39 12.56 -15.81
CA ARG A 241 -3.71 13.28 -16.90
C ARG A 241 -3.04 12.36 -17.92
N TYR A 242 -2.57 11.20 -17.49
CA TYR A 242 -1.80 10.27 -18.30
C TYR A 242 -2.43 8.87 -18.30
N PRO A 243 -2.32 8.13 -19.42
CA PRO A 243 -2.67 6.71 -19.41
C PRO A 243 -1.96 5.96 -18.27
N ALA A 244 -2.69 5.07 -17.59
CA ALA A 244 -2.15 4.27 -16.48
C ALA A 244 -0.85 3.55 -16.86
N ALA A 245 -0.73 3.15 -18.12
CA ALA A 245 0.47 2.50 -18.66
C ALA A 245 1.74 3.37 -18.61
N LEU A 246 1.63 4.70 -18.55
CA LEU A 246 2.78 5.60 -18.38
C LEU A 246 3.10 5.84 -16.90
N ALA A 247 2.10 5.87 -16.02
CA ALA A 247 2.28 6.13 -14.59
C ALA A 247 2.62 4.84 -13.79
N ALA A 248 1.98 3.71 -14.10
CA ALA A 248 2.13 2.47 -13.32
C ALA A 248 3.58 1.95 -13.17
N PRO A 249 4.48 2.08 -14.16
CA PRO A 249 5.88 1.66 -13.98
C PRO A 249 6.59 2.35 -12.81
N PHE A 250 6.22 3.58 -12.48
CA PHE A 250 6.82 4.30 -11.34
C PHE A 250 6.48 3.66 -9.99
N ALA A 251 5.35 2.97 -9.87
CA ALA A 251 5.00 2.23 -8.66
C ALA A 251 6.00 1.08 -8.36
N LEU A 252 6.69 0.55 -9.38
CA LEU A 252 7.75 -0.45 -9.21
C LEU A 252 8.97 0.09 -8.45
N LEU A 253 9.12 1.41 -8.34
CA LEU A 253 10.18 2.05 -7.56
C LEU A 253 9.89 2.00 -6.04
N VAL A 254 8.64 1.79 -5.63
CA VAL A 254 8.27 1.73 -4.20
C VAL A 254 9.10 0.71 -3.43
N PRO A 255 9.21 -0.57 -3.84
CA PRO A 255 10.07 -1.52 -3.13
C PRO A 255 11.56 -1.20 -3.25
N VAL A 256 12.01 -0.53 -4.31
CA VAL A 256 13.41 -0.08 -4.42
C VAL A 256 13.72 0.93 -3.32
N PHE A 257 12.89 1.97 -3.16
CA PHE A 257 13.04 2.94 -2.08
C PHE A 257 12.83 2.31 -0.69
N GLY A 258 11.87 1.38 -0.56
CA GLY A 258 11.60 0.67 0.69
C GLY A 258 12.78 -0.18 1.15
N MET A 259 13.33 -1.01 0.27
CA MET A 259 14.49 -1.85 0.58
C MET A 259 15.76 -1.01 0.81
N SER A 260 15.98 0.02 0.00
CA SER A 260 17.14 0.91 0.17
C SER A 260 17.09 1.68 1.49
N SER A 261 15.93 2.26 1.86
CA SER A 261 15.77 2.96 3.13
C SER A 261 15.89 2.01 4.32
N ALA A 262 15.36 0.79 4.23
CA ALA A 262 15.50 -0.21 5.28
C ALA A 262 16.97 -0.66 5.48
N ALA A 263 17.72 -0.85 4.40
CA ALA A 263 19.14 -1.19 4.46
C ALA A 263 19.96 -0.06 5.08
N VAL A 264 19.72 1.19 4.68
CA VAL A 264 20.48 2.37 5.16
C VAL A 264 20.14 2.69 6.62
N ILE A 265 18.86 2.66 7.00
CA ILE A 265 18.41 3.16 8.31
C ILE A 265 18.45 2.06 9.38
N PHE A 266 18.07 0.83 9.02
CA PHE A 266 17.99 -0.29 9.97
C PHE A 266 19.10 -1.32 9.80
N GLY A 267 20.00 -1.16 8.81
CA GLY A 267 21.03 -2.15 8.51
C GLY A 267 20.46 -3.49 8.06
N GLU A 268 19.24 -3.51 7.51
CA GLU A 268 18.61 -4.75 7.04
C GLU A 268 19.45 -5.38 5.95
N ARG A 269 19.83 -6.65 6.17
CA ARG A 269 20.56 -7.45 5.18
C ARG A 269 19.60 -8.39 4.49
N VAL A 270 19.62 -8.36 3.18
CA VAL A 270 18.83 -9.24 2.33
C VAL A 270 19.73 -10.41 1.91
N SER A 271 19.30 -11.64 2.13
CA SER A 271 20.05 -12.83 1.74
C SER A 271 20.12 -12.92 0.20
N PRO A 272 21.10 -13.66 -0.36
CA PRO A 272 21.18 -13.87 -1.82
C PRO A 272 19.90 -14.48 -2.41
N LEU A 273 19.26 -15.39 -1.69
CA LEU A 273 18.02 -16.03 -2.13
C LEU A 273 16.82 -15.05 -2.08
N GLU A 274 16.77 -14.18 -1.08
CA GLU A 274 15.78 -13.09 -1.04
C GLU A 274 15.98 -12.10 -2.18
N TRP A 275 17.23 -11.80 -2.57
CA TRP A 275 17.51 -10.96 -3.75
C TRP A 275 16.99 -11.59 -5.04
N VAL A 276 17.18 -12.89 -5.23
CA VAL A 276 16.64 -13.60 -6.40
C VAL A 276 15.11 -13.58 -6.37
N GLY A 277 14.50 -13.88 -5.21
CA GLY A 277 13.04 -13.79 -5.03
C GLY A 277 12.50 -12.38 -5.28
N ALA A 278 13.19 -11.35 -4.80
CA ALA A 278 12.85 -9.94 -5.05
C ALA A 278 12.90 -9.61 -6.56
N GLY A 279 13.95 -10.05 -7.24
CA GLY A 279 14.09 -9.91 -8.68
C GLY A 279 12.93 -10.56 -9.44
N LEU A 280 12.54 -11.78 -9.07
CA LEU A 280 11.40 -12.47 -9.66
C LEU A 280 10.08 -11.72 -9.44
N ILE A 281 9.82 -11.20 -8.23
CA ILE A 281 8.62 -10.40 -7.95
C ILE A 281 8.59 -9.15 -8.83
N LEU A 282 9.72 -8.42 -8.92
CA LEU A 282 9.81 -7.20 -9.72
C LEU A 282 9.67 -7.49 -11.23
N VAL A 283 10.28 -8.57 -11.72
CA VAL A 283 10.14 -9.01 -13.12
C VAL A 283 8.68 -9.40 -13.41
N GLY A 284 8.04 -10.16 -12.52
CA GLY A 284 6.63 -10.53 -12.66
C GLY A 284 5.71 -9.32 -12.70
N LEU A 285 5.96 -8.31 -11.85
CA LEU A 285 5.22 -7.05 -11.85
C LEU A 285 5.46 -6.23 -13.11
N ALA A 286 6.72 -6.08 -13.53
CA ALA A 286 7.08 -5.37 -14.75
C ALA A 286 6.41 -6.04 -15.97
N TRP A 287 6.45 -7.36 -16.04
CA TRP A 287 5.77 -8.13 -17.09
C TRP A 287 4.25 -7.94 -17.05
N ASN A 288 3.63 -7.93 -15.87
CA ASN A 288 2.22 -7.65 -15.72
C ASN A 288 1.82 -6.25 -16.28
N VAL A 289 2.66 -5.24 -16.03
CA VAL A 289 2.40 -3.85 -16.46
C VAL A 289 2.70 -3.65 -17.95
N MET A 290 3.77 -4.27 -18.47
CA MET A 290 4.32 -4.01 -19.81
C MET A 290 3.99 -5.11 -20.82
N GLY A 291 3.76 -6.33 -20.39
CA GLY A 291 3.62 -7.50 -21.27
C GLY A 291 2.40 -7.45 -22.20
N GLY A 292 1.33 -6.75 -21.80
CA GLY A 292 0.16 -6.52 -22.68
C GLY A 292 0.42 -5.61 -23.89
N ARG A 293 1.63 -5.01 -23.99
CA ARG A 293 2.08 -4.22 -25.15
C ARG A 293 2.99 -5.00 -26.09
N LEU A 294 3.51 -6.13 -25.62
CA LEU A 294 4.48 -6.97 -26.34
C LEU A 294 3.83 -8.23 -26.95
N LEU A 295 2.60 -8.54 -26.56
CA LEU A 295 1.75 -9.61 -27.06
C LEU A 295 0.48 -9.06 -27.69
#